data_d1df50ad94f53b9429ca06b7717e74e5
#
_entry.id   d1df50ad94f53b9429ca06b7717e74e5
#
_cell.length_a   1.000
_cell.length_b   1.000
_cell.length_c   1.000
_cell.angle_alpha   90.00
_cell.angle_beta   90.00
_cell.angle_gamma   90.00
#
_symmetry.space_group_name_H-M   'P 1'
#
loop_
_entity.id
_entity.type
_entity.pdbx_description
1 polymer ?
#
loop_
_entity_poly.entity_id
_entity_poly.type
_entity_poly.pdbx_seq_one_letter_code
_entity_poly.pdbx_strand_id
1 'polypeptide(L)'
;MHRLIPAALAATILLLAGCAGTPAKPASDEPLAPFNVMGREDAPVTIIEFTDLQCPYCARHATQTFPRLKAEYIDSGKLRYTSRDLPLPFHSFALPAAVASRCAGEQGRFWEYREALFAAQTTLGTEPYGRIAGEMGLDVERLEACRSDGRAEADVRADLALAGSNGIRSTPTFVIGRVVDGEFQGEVVSGAQPYEVFKAKLDALLAAPR
;
A
#
# COMPACT_ATOMS: atom_id res chain seq x y z
N MET A 1 37.23 72.47 48.48
CA MET A 1 37.15 72.18 47.03
C MET A 1 37.24 70.67 46.89
N HIS A 2 36.11 69.93 46.90
CA HIS A 2 36.06 68.50 46.80
C HIS A 2 35.37 68.14 45.44
N ARG A 3 36.15 67.54 44.55
CA ARG A 3 35.63 67.02 43.25
C ARG A 3 35.13 65.61 43.48
N LEU A 4 33.84 65.39 43.22
CA LEU A 4 33.18 64.09 43.19
C LEU A 4 33.37 63.48 41.77
N ILE A 5 33.87 62.25 41.71
CA ILE A 5 33.98 61.45 40.50
C ILE A 5 32.73 60.53 40.44
N PRO A 6 31.95 60.52 39.38
CA PRO A 6 30.87 59.53 39.26
C PRO A 6 31.37 58.17 38.80
N ALA A 7 30.96 57.16 39.52
CA ALA A 7 31.19 55.75 39.16
C ALA A 7 30.26 55.34 38.00
N ALA A 8 30.85 54.88 36.90
CA ALA A 8 30.14 54.31 35.78
C ALA A 8 29.73 52.83 36.08
N LEU A 9 28.42 52.56 36.15
CA LEU A 9 27.89 51.18 36.18
C LEU A 9 27.98 50.57 34.77
N ALA A 10 28.81 49.58 34.59
CA ALA A 10 28.83 48.75 33.39
C ALA A 10 27.70 47.67 33.48
N ALA A 11 26.65 47.83 32.70
CA ALA A 11 25.59 46.84 32.57
C ALA A 11 26.04 45.74 31.60
N THR A 12 26.31 44.55 32.12
CA THR A 12 26.62 43.35 31.32
C THR A 12 25.33 42.79 30.76
N ILE A 13 25.09 42.95 29.46
CA ILE A 13 23.97 42.33 28.76
C ILE A 13 24.36 40.87 28.41
N LEU A 14 23.71 39.93 29.11
CA LEU A 14 23.81 38.50 28.80
C LEU A 14 22.94 38.22 27.57
N LEU A 15 23.56 37.99 26.40
CA LEU A 15 22.88 37.48 25.21
C LEU A 15 22.54 36.01 25.40
N LEU A 16 21.28 35.71 25.67
CA LEU A 16 20.72 34.37 25.57
C LEU A 16 20.59 34.00 24.08
N ALA A 17 21.53 33.19 23.58
CA ALA A 17 21.42 32.57 22.27
C ALA A 17 20.27 31.53 22.32
N GLY A 18 19.07 31.93 21.91
CA GLY A 18 17.95 31.03 21.70
C GLY A 18 18.28 30.08 20.52
N CYS A 19 18.36 28.78 20.78
CA CYS A 19 18.35 27.75 19.71
C CYS A 19 17.00 27.84 19.01
N ALA A 20 16.95 28.59 17.91
CA ALA A 20 15.83 28.53 16.97
C ALA A 20 15.85 27.16 16.32
N GLY A 21 15.01 26.23 16.79
CA GLY A 21 14.76 24.98 16.12
C GLY A 21 14.27 25.27 14.69
N THR A 22 14.97 24.75 13.70
CA THR A 22 14.57 24.84 12.30
C THR A 22 13.16 24.22 12.18
N PRO A 23 12.16 24.93 11.65
CA PRO A 23 10.86 24.31 11.42
C PRO A 23 11.04 23.13 10.46
N ALA A 24 10.52 21.96 10.85
CA ALA A 24 10.47 20.81 9.97
C ALA A 24 9.72 21.23 8.70
N LYS A 25 10.35 20.96 7.54
CA LYS A 25 9.72 21.18 6.24
C LYS A 25 8.39 20.42 6.23
N PRO A 26 7.24 21.04 5.89
CA PRO A 26 6.01 20.31 5.74
C PRO A 26 6.21 19.21 4.71
N ALA A 27 5.67 18.02 5.00
CA ALA A 27 5.65 16.91 4.06
C ALA A 27 5.07 17.44 2.74
N SER A 28 5.75 17.16 1.63
CA SER A 28 5.33 17.60 0.29
C SER A 28 3.90 17.16 0.03
N ASP A 29 3.03 18.08 -0.43
CA ASP A 29 1.65 17.81 -0.87
C ASP A 29 1.59 17.00 -2.19
N GLU A 30 2.67 16.38 -2.59
CA GLU A 30 2.70 15.50 -3.75
C GLU A 30 1.96 14.21 -3.40
N PRO A 31 0.93 13.80 -4.20
CA PRO A 31 0.24 12.56 -3.95
C PRO A 31 1.26 11.42 -3.95
N LEU A 32 1.41 10.73 -2.82
CA LEU A 32 2.25 9.54 -2.74
C LEU A 32 1.79 8.59 -3.85
N ALA A 33 2.73 8.09 -4.65
CA ALA A 33 2.44 7.05 -5.63
C ALA A 33 1.64 5.94 -4.92
N PRO A 34 0.55 5.42 -5.52
CA PRO A 34 -0.32 4.51 -4.82
C PRO A 34 0.47 3.29 -4.35
N PHE A 35 0.60 3.12 -3.04
CA PHE A 35 1.42 2.08 -2.39
C PHE A 35 1.00 0.65 -2.76
N ASN A 36 -0.24 0.47 -3.24
CA ASN A 36 -0.80 -0.80 -3.69
C ASN A 36 -0.51 -1.13 -5.16
N VAL A 37 0.45 -0.43 -5.78
CA VAL A 37 0.90 -0.65 -7.17
C VAL A 37 2.36 -1.05 -7.18
N MET A 38 2.69 -2.05 -7.99
CA MET A 38 4.06 -2.46 -8.35
C MET A 38 4.31 -2.34 -9.84
N GLY A 39 5.57 -2.19 -10.21
CA GLY A 39 6.01 -2.09 -11.60
C GLY A 39 6.01 -0.66 -12.12
N ARG A 40 6.47 -0.51 -13.34
CA ARG A 40 6.61 0.80 -13.98
C ARG A 40 5.25 1.37 -14.37
N GLU A 41 5.11 2.68 -14.34
CA GLU A 41 3.88 3.37 -14.76
C GLU A 41 3.58 3.16 -16.25
N ASP A 42 4.63 3.11 -17.07
CA ASP A 42 4.59 2.92 -18.53
C ASP A 42 4.65 1.44 -18.96
N ALA A 43 4.49 0.49 -18.02
CA ALA A 43 4.47 -0.93 -18.35
C ALA A 43 3.35 -1.24 -19.37
N PRO A 44 3.65 -2.02 -20.43
CA PRO A 44 2.70 -2.26 -21.53
C PRO A 44 1.47 -3.06 -21.16
N VAL A 45 1.53 -3.83 -20.06
CA VAL A 45 0.43 -4.65 -19.56
C VAL A 45 0.15 -4.33 -18.10
N THR A 46 -1.12 -4.37 -17.71
CA THR A 46 -1.54 -4.17 -16.32
C THR A 46 -2.38 -5.36 -15.85
N ILE A 47 -2.13 -5.78 -14.62
CA ILE A 47 -3.01 -6.64 -13.84
C ILE A 47 -3.62 -5.82 -12.70
N ILE A 48 -4.95 -5.89 -12.55
CA ILE A 48 -5.68 -5.45 -11.38
C ILE A 48 -6.17 -6.70 -10.66
N GLU A 49 -5.64 -6.96 -9.46
CA GLU A 49 -6.10 -8.04 -8.59
C GLU A 49 -7.14 -7.50 -7.62
N PHE A 50 -8.29 -8.18 -7.50
CA PHE A 50 -9.23 -8.03 -6.39
C PHE A 50 -9.01 -9.17 -5.40
N THR A 51 -8.61 -8.84 -4.19
CA THR A 51 -8.11 -9.78 -3.20
C THR A 51 -8.79 -9.65 -1.84
N ASP A 52 -8.78 -10.74 -1.09
CA ASP A 52 -9.27 -10.83 0.28
C ASP A 52 -8.20 -11.53 1.13
N LEU A 53 -7.74 -10.84 2.17
CA LEU A 53 -6.63 -11.31 3.01
C LEU A 53 -6.98 -12.51 3.89
N GLN A 54 -8.26 -12.86 4.03
CA GLN A 54 -8.73 -14.07 4.70
C GLN A 54 -9.02 -15.21 3.72
N CYS A 55 -9.06 -14.95 2.40
CA CYS A 55 -9.37 -15.98 1.40
C CYS A 55 -8.17 -16.91 1.16
N PRO A 56 -8.33 -18.24 1.33
CA PRO A 56 -7.23 -19.20 1.15
C PRO A 56 -6.74 -19.28 -0.32
N TYR A 57 -7.61 -18.99 -1.27
CA TYR A 57 -7.21 -18.95 -2.68
C TYR A 57 -6.38 -17.70 -3.00
N CYS A 58 -6.63 -16.57 -2.31
CA CYS A 58 -5.78 -15.38 -2.41
C CYS A 58 -4.39 -15.63 -1.83
N ALA A 59 -4.31 -16.31 -0.67
CA ALA A 59 -3.03 -16.73 -0.10
C ALA A 59 -2.27 -17.68 -1.04
N ARG A 60 -2.96 -18.62 -1.68
CA ARG A 60 -2.35 -19.52 -2.68
C ARG A 60 -1.76 -18.73 -3.86
N HIS A 61 -2.51 -17.77 -4.41
CA HIS A 61 -1.97 -16.91 -5.47
C HIS A 61 -0.74 -16.12 -5.01
N ALA A 62 -0.84 -15.49 -3.85
CA ALA A 62 0.23 -14.67 -3.28
C ALA A 62 1.53 -15.45 -3.03
N THR A 63 1.43 -16.73 -2.67
CA THR A 63 2.60 -17.56 -2.34
C THR A 63 3.13 -18.39 -3.51
N GLN A 64 2.29 -18.77 -4.47
CA GLN A 64 2.69 -19.71 -5.53
C GLN A 64 2.83 -19.07 -6.92
N THR A 65 1.95 -18.09 -7.23
CA THR A 65 1.90 -17.49 -8.58
C THR A 65 2.54 -16.10 -8.61
N PHE A 66 2.20 -15.24 -7.65
CA PHE A 66 2.65 -13.85 -7.63
C PHE A 66 4.18 -13.69 -7.61
N PRO A 67 4.98 -14.48 -6.85
CA PRO A 67 6.44 -14.34 -6.87
C PRO A 67 7.05 -14.55 -8.25
N ARG A 68 6.50 -15.47 -9.05
CA ARG A 68 6.94 -15.71 -10.44
C ARG A 68 6.53 -14.55 -11.35
N LEU A 69 5.30 -14.06 -11.22
CA LEU A 69 4.84 -12.87 -11.96
C LEU A 69 5.72 -11.65 -11.65
N LYS A 70 6.06 -11.48 -10.37
CA LYS A 70 6.95 -10.40 -9.94
C LYS A 70 8.31 -10.50 -10.62
N ALA A 71 8.98 -11.62 -10.49
CA ALA A 71 10.33 -11.82 -11.00
C ALA A 71 10.40 -11.73 -12.55
N GLU A 72 9.42 -12.33 -13.26
CA GLU A 72 9.51 -12.45 -14.72
C GLU A 72 8.91 -11.25 -15.47
N TYR A 73 7.93 -10.54 -14.88
CA TYR A 73 7.20 -9.48 -15.58
C TYR A 73 7.25 -8.12 -14.90
N ILE A 74 7.07 -8.06 -13.56
CA ILE A 74 7.06 -6.77 -12.85
C ILE A 74 8.47 -6.20 -12.79
N ASP A 75 9.43 -6.98 -12.29
CA ASP A 75 10.82 -6.54 -12.12
C ASP A 75 11.52 -6.27 -13.48
N SER A 76 11.03 -6.89 -14.57
CA SER A 76 11.48 -6.62 -15.92
C SER A 76 10.80 -5.42 -16.60
N GLY A 77 9.86 -4.75 -15.92
CA GLY A 77 9.15 -3.58 -16.42
C GLY A 77 8.05 -3.88 -17.46
N LYS A 78 7.67 -5.14 -17.65
CA LYS A 78 6.65 -5.57 -18.61
C LYS A 78 5.23 -5.50 -18.05
N LEU A 79 5.10 -5.53 -16.73
CA LEU A 79 3.83 -5.61 -16.03
C LEU A 79 3.74 -4.56 -14.93
N ARG A 80 2.63 -3.83 -14.91
CA ARG A 80 2.13 -3.07 -13.78
C ARG A 80 1.10 -3.90 -13.02
N TYR A 81 1.25 -4.02 -11.72
CA TYR A 81 0.38 -4.83 -10.89
C TYR A 81 -0.25 -3.99 -9.79
N THR A 82 -1.58 -3.99 -9.73
CA THR A 82 -2.35 -3.25 -8.72
C THR A 82 -3.15 -4.23 -7.86
N SER A 83 -3.05 -4.10 -6.54
CA SER A 83 -3.90 -4.83 -5.59
C SER A 83 -5.07 -3.95 -5.17
N ARG A 84 -6.30 -4.48 -5.28
CA ARG A 84 -7.55 -3.88 -4.81
C ARG A 84 -8.16 -4.77 -3.74
N ASP A 85 -8.73 -4.17 -2.70
CA ASP A 85 -9.33 -4.91 -1.60
C ASP A 85 -10.77 -5.33 -1.94
N LEU A 86 -11.07 -6.61 -1.73
CA LEU A 86 -12.42 -7.14 -1.86
C LEU A 86 -12.72 -8.07 -0.67
N PRO A 87 -12.80 -7.53 0.57
CA PRO A 87 -13.19 -8.33 1.73
C PRO A 87 -14.59 -8.89 1.53
N LEU A 88 -14.70 -10.23 1.50
CA LEU A 88 -15.97 -10.90 1.30
C LEU A 88 -16.79 -10.90 2.61
N PRO A 89 -18.12 -10.76 2.53
CA PRO A 89 -18.95 -10.53 3.72
C PRO A 89 -18.97 -11.69 4.72
N PHE A 90 -18.59 -12.89 4.31
CA PHE A 90 -18.47 -14.07 5.17
C PHE A 90 -17.07 -14.26 5.76
N HIS A 91 -16.12 -13.39 5.44
CA HIS A 91 -14.75 -13.34 5.98
C HIS A 91 -14.64 -12.21 7.00
N SER A 92 -15.00 -12.49 8.26
CA SER A 92 -15.10 -11.48 9.33
C SER A 92 -13.84 -10.69 9.60
N PHE A 93 -12.66 -11.23 9.28
CA PHE A 93 -11.36 -10.59 9.53
C PHE A 93 -10.72 -9.99 8.28
N ALA A 94 -11.37 -10.10 7.12
CA ALA A 94 -10.83 -9.58 5.86
C ALA A 94 -10.80 -8.05 5.82
N LEU A 95 -11.87 -7.38 6.28
CA LEU A 95 -11.93 -5.91 6.32
C LEU A 95 -10.87 -5.33 7.27
N PRO A 96 -10.75 -5.73 8.54
CA PRO A 96 -9.70 -5.20 9.40
C PRO A 96 -8.28 -5.51 8.88
N ALA A 97 -8.06 -6.64 8.24
CA ALA A 97 -6.77 -6.97 7.62
C ALA A 97 -6.45 -6.04 6.42
N ALA A 98 -7.44 -5.76 5.57
CA ALA A 98 -7.30 -4.82 4.46
C ALA A 98 -6.97 -3.41 4.96
N VAL A 99 -7.70 -2.92 5.96
CA VAL A 99 -7.42 -1.62 6.61
C VAL A 99 -6.00 -1.58 7.15
N ALA A 100 -5.56 -2.60 7.89
CA ALA A 100 -4.20 -2.66 8.44
C ALA A 100 -3.12 -2.66 7.34
N SER A 101 -3.33 -3.37 6.22
CA SER A 101 -2.37 -3.37 5.11
C SER A 101 -2.24 -2.01 4.44
N ARG A 102 -3.33 -1.24 4.32
CA ARG A 102 -3.29 0.14 3.83
C ARG A 102 -2.53 1.06 4.77
N CYS A 103 -2.75 0.93 6.08
CA CYS A 103 -2.02 1.69 7.09
C CYS A 103 -0.52 1.39 7.10
N ALA A 104 -0.12 0.14 6.85
CA ALA A 104 1.27 -0.22 6.62
C ALA A 104 1.80 0.38 5.30
N GLY A 105 0.93 0.51 4.29
CA GLY A 105 1.21 1.17 3.02
C GLY A 105 1.54 2.66 3.18
N GLU A 106 0.87 3.39 4.08
CA GLU A 106 1.22 4.78 4.42
C GLU A 106 2.62 4.92 5.06
N GLN A 107 3.21 3.80 5.49
CA GLN A 107 4.59 3.69 5.97
C GLN A 107 5.53 3.04 4.95
N GLY A 108 5.08 2.88 3.69
CA GLY A 108 5.89 2.33 2.59
C GLY A 108 6.07 0.81 2.62
N ARG A 109 5.27 0.06 3.39
CA ARG A 109 5.43 -1.38 3.59
C ARG A 109 4.18 -2.20 3.27
N PHE A 110 3.36 -1.75 2.30
CA PHE A 110 2.11 -2.41 1.92
C PHE A 110 2.31 -3.87 1.51
N TRP A 111 3.25 -4.13 0.60
CA TRP A 111 3.41 -5.45 -0.01
C TRP A 111 3.96 -6.48 0.97
N GLU A 112 4.97 -6.11 1.74
CA GLU A 112 5.56 -6.97 2.76
C GLU A 112 4.58 -7.24 3.90
N TYR A 113 3.80 -6.23 4.29
CA TYR A 113 2.79 -6.39 5.33
C TYR A 113 1.63 -7.27 4.86
N ARG A 114 1.18 -7.10 3.61
CA ARG A 114 0.20 -7.97 2.96
C ARG A 114 0.68 -9.44 2.92
N GLU A 115 1.94 -9.67 2.58
CA GLU A 115 2.54 -11.02 2.60
C GLU A 115 2.53 -11.61 4.00
N ALA A 116 2.91 -10.84 5.02
CA ALA A 116 2.87 -11.26 6.42
C ALA A 116 1.44 -11.58 6.91
N LEU A 117 0.44 -10.82 6.46
CA LEU A 117 -0.97 -11.11 6.75
C LEU A 117 -1.45 -12.41 6.10
N PHE A 118 -1.04 -12.71 4.87
CA PHE A 118 -1.34 -14.01 4.25
C PHE A 118 -0.66 -15.17 4.99
N ALA A 119 0.55 -14.98 5.46
CA ALA A 119 1.24 -15.98 6.31
C ALA A 119 0.54 -16.19 7.67
N ALA A 120 -0.05 -15.13 8.21
CA ALA A 120 -0.80 -15.14 9.48
C ALA A 120 -2.31 -15.44 9.31
N GLN A 121 -2.76 -15.90 8.15
CA GLN A 121 -4.18 -16.00 7.78
C GLN A 121 -5.03 -16.77 8.80
N THR A 122 -4.49 -17.84 9.38
CA THR A 122 -5.18 -18.66 10.38
C THR A 122 -5.34 -17.97 11.74
N THR A 123 -4.61 -16.89 11.99
CA THR A 123 -4.58 -16.14 13.26
C THR A 123 -5.13 -14.71 13.13
N LEU A 124 -5.71 -14.34 12.01
CA LEU A 124 -6.27 -12.98 11.82
C LEU A 124 -7.31 -12.61 12.89
N GLY A 125 -8.06 -13.58 13.41
CA GLY A 125 -9.03 -13.38 14.48
C GLY A 125 -8.46 -13.03 15.86
N THR A 126 -7.14 -13.11 16.04
CA THR A 126 -6.45 -12.70 17.27
C THR A 126 -5.87 -11.28 17.18
N GLU A 127 -6.30 -10.49 16.21
CA GLU A 127 -5.83 -9.10 16.02
C GLU A 127 -4.29 -8.97 15.92
N PRO A 128 -3.61 -9.67 14.99
CA PRO A 128 -2.15 -9.75 14.97
C PRO A 128 -1.48 -8.48 14.41
N TYR A 129 -2.26 -7.44 14.07
CA TYR A 129 -1.84 -6.34 13.23
C TYR A 129 -0.69 -5.52 13.81
N GLY A 130 -0.83 -5.05 15.06
CA GLY A 130 0.22 -4.30 15.75
C GLY A 130 1.49 -5.13 15.98
N ARG A 131 1.34 -6.43 16.29
CA ARG A 131 2.48 -7.34 16.46
C ARG A 131 3.26 -7.50 15.15
N ILE A 132 2.57 -7.77 14.03
CA ILE A 132 3.21 -7.89 12.71
C ILE A 132 3.92 -6.57 12.34
N ALA A 133 3.28 -5.43 12.59
CA ALA A 133 3.88 -4.13 12.35
C ALA A 133 5.17 -3.92 13.14
N GLY A 134 5.15 -4.26 14.44
CA GLY A 134 6.33 -4.17 15.30
C GLY A 134 7.47 -5.09 14.87
N GLU A 135 7.17 -6.33 14.50
CA GLU A 135 8.15 -7.30 13.96
C GLU A 135 8.79 -6.81 12.65
N MET A 136 8.08 -6.00 11.87
CA MET A 136 8.56 -5.38 10.63
C MET A 136 9.24 -4.02 10.84
N GLY A 137 9.31 -3.52 12.08
CA GLY A 137 9.90 -2.22 12.41
C GLY A 137 9.05 -1.03 12.00
N LEU A 138 7.74 -1.21 11.82
CA LEU A 138 6.79 -0.13 11.59
C LEU A 138 6.46 0.60 12.90
N ASP A 139 6.04 1.85 12.78
CA ASP A 139 5.46 2.60 13.87
C ASP A 139 4.05 2.06 14.19
N VAL A 140 3.94 1.32 15.30
CA VAL A 140 2.70 0.66 15.72
C VAL A 140 1.64 1.67 16.13
N GLU A 141 2.01 2.77 16.82
CA GLU A 141 1.06 3.81 17.23
C GLU A 141 0.46 4.50 16.00
N ARG A 142 1.29 4.80 15.00
CA ARG A 142 0.84 5.35 13.72
C ARG A 142 -0.07 4.39 12.96
N LEU A 143 0.23 3.10 12.97
CA LEU A 143 -0.61 2.07 12.36
C LEU A 143 -1.99 2.03 13.02
N GLU A 144 -2.05 2.00 14.36
CA GLU A 144 -3.32 1.94 15.09
C GLU A 144 -4.14 3.24 14.97
N ALA A 145 -3.47 4.39 14.95
CA ALA A 145 -4.13 5.67 14.68
C ALA A 145 -4.79 5.69 13.29
N CYS A 146 -4.07 5.24 12.24
CA CYS A 146 -4.60 5.11 10.89
C CYS A 146 -5.77 4.12 10.82
N ARG A 147 -5.67 2.95 11.49
CA ARG A 147 -6.76 1.96 11.54
C ARG A 147 -8.04 2.51 12.15
N SER A 148 -7.92 3.50 13.04
CA SER A 148 -9.02 4.09 13.80
C SER A 148 -9.63 5.33 13.15
N ASP A 149 -8.95 6.00 12.22
CA ASP A 149 -9.37 7.29 11.65
C ASP A 149 -10.43 7.16 10.53
N GLY A 150 -10.69 5.97 10.05
CA GLY A 150 -11.71 5.65 9.04
C GLY A 150 -11.30 5.91 7.59
N ARG A 151 -10.17 6.56 7.30
CA ARG A 151 -9.72 6.85 5.92
C ARG A 151 -9.39 5.58 5.15
N ALA A 152 -8.56 4.72 5.74
CA ALA A 152 -8.19 3.45 5.13
C ALA A 152 -9.41 2.54 4.89
N GLU A 153 -10.40 2.55 5.81
CA GLU A 153 -11.65 1.82 5.60
C GLU A 153 -12.48 2.42 4.46
N ALA A 154 -12.54 3.73 4.33
CA ALA A 154 -13.22 4.40 3.22
C ALA A 154 -12.62 3.99 1.86
N ASP A 155 -11.31 3.86 1.77
CA ASP A 155 -10.62 3.41 0.57
C ASP A 155 -10.92 1.93 0.25
N VAL A 156 -10.98 1.05 1.26
CA VAL A 156 -11.42 -0.35 1.07
C VAL A 156 -12.86 -0.39 0.55
N ARG A 157 -13.75 0.46 1.07
CA ARG A 157 -15.14 0.56 0.60
C ARG A 157 -15.22 1.09 -0.84
N ALA A 158 -14.33 1.97 -1.26
CA ALA A 158 -14.23 2.42 -2.65
C ALA A 158 -13.83 1.26 -3.58
N ASP A 159 -12.90 0.40 -3.17
CA ASP A 159 -12.52 -0.80 -3.92
C ASP A 159 -13.69 -1.81 -4.01
N LEU A 160 -14.46 -2.01 -2.92
CA LEU A 160 -15.68 -2.81 -2.92
C LEU A 160 -16.72 -2.28 -3.92
N ALA A 161 -16.92 -0.96 -3.95
CA ALA A 161 -17.84 -0.32 -4.90
C ALA A 161 -17.38 -0.49 -6.35
N LEU A 162 -16.06 -0.33 -6.60
CA LEU A 162 -15.44 -0.56 -7.91
C LEU A 162 -15.64 -2.02 -8.36
N ALA A 163 -15.39 -2.99 -7.49
CA ALA A 163 -15.63 -4.41 -7.77
C ALA A 163 -17.11 -4.65 -8.12
N GLY A 164 -18.01 -4.12 -7.30
CA GLY A 164 -19.46 -4.27 -7.48
C GLY A 164 -19.96 -3.70 -8.81
N SER A 165 -19.50 -2.50 -9.21
CA SER A 165 -19.87 -1.86 -10.48
C SER A 165 -19.36 -2.62 -11.72
N ASN A 166 -18.29 -3.41 -11.56
CA ASN A 166 -17.73 -4.28 -12.61
C ASN A 166 -18.20 -5.73 -12.50
N GLY A 167 -19.17 -6.05 -11.64
CA GLY A 167 -19.71 -7.39 -11.49
C GLY A 167 -18.76 -8.39 -10.83
N ILE A 168 -17.66 -7.93 -10.22
CA ILE A 168 -16.67 -8.76 -9.53
C ILE A 168 -17.16 -9.06 -8.11
N ARG A 169 -17.33 -10.35 -7.78
CA ARG A 169 -17.96 -10.80 -6.51
C ARG A 169 -17.21 -11.95 -5.84
N SER A 170 -16.06 -12.32 -6.34
CA SER A 170 -15.25 -13.43 -5.80
C SER A 170 -13.77 -13.09 -5.82
N THR A 171 -13.00 -13.75 -4.94
CA THR A 171 -11.55 -13.55 -4.81
C THR A 171 -10.78 -14.87 -4.91
N PRO A 172 -9.54 -14.81 -5.43
CA PRO A 172 -9.01 -13.67 -6.17
C PRO A 172 -9.68 -13.55 -7.54
N THR A 173 -9.88 -12.32 -8.02
CA THR A 173 -10.28 -12.05 -9.41
C THR A 173 -9.29 -11.05 -9.99
N PHE A 174 -8.88 -11.28 -11.21
CA PHE A 174 -7.91 -10.44 -11.91
C PHE A 174 -8.54 -9.84 -13.15
N VAL A 175 -8.20 -8.59 -13.46
CA VAL A 175 -8.45 -7.99 -14.76
C VAL A 175 -7.09 -7.76 -15.41
N ILE A 176 -6.84 -8.44 -16.52
CA ILE A 176 -5.54 -8.44 -17.22
C ILE A 176 -5.72 -7.76 -18.56
N GLY A 177 -4.99 -6.68 -18.81
CA GLY A 177 -5.18 -5.91 -20.03
C GLY A 177 -4.10 -4.85 -20.24
N ARG A 178 -4.42 -3.90 -21.10
CA ARG A 178 -3.57 -2.75 -21.43
C ARG A 178 -4.41 -1.51 -21.73
N VAL A 179 -3.79 -0.35 -21.72
CA VAL A 179 -4.42 0.87 -22.18
C VAL A 179 -4.36 0.92 -23.71
N VAL A 180 -5.51 1.08 -24.36
CA VAL A 180 -5.67 1.25 -25.80
C VAL A 180 -6.49 2.53 -26.01
N ASP A 181 -5.97 3.47 -26.77
CA ASP A 181 -6.61 4.77 -27.03
C ASP A 181 -7.02 5.54 -25.75
N GLY A 182 -6.23 5.41 -24.69
CA GLY A 182 -6.47 6.06 -23.39
C GLY A 182 -7.44 5.31 -22.46
N GLU A 183 -8.02 4.20 -22.90
CA GLU A 183 -8.94 3.38 -22.09
C GLU A 183 -8.31 2.04 -21.71
N PHE A 184 -8.54 1.60 -20.46
CA PHE A 184 -8.09 0.30 -20.02
C PHE A 184 -9.02 -0.79 -20.55
N GLN A 185 -8.49 -1.67 -21.39
CA GLN A 185 -9.17 -2.83 -21.95
C GLN A 185 -8.58 -4.11 -21.35
N GLY A 186 -9.39 -4.87 -20.62
CA GLY A 186 -8.93 -6.04 -19.90
C GLY A 186 -9.90 -7.20 -19.94
N GLU A 187 -9.36 -8.39 -19.77
CA GLU A 187 -10.09 -9.66 -19.66
C GLU A 187 -10.11 -10.11 -18.19
N VAL A 188 -11.26 -10.59 -17.72
CA VAL A 188 -11.42 -11.11 -16.35
C VAL A 188 -10.90 -12.54 -16.26
N VAL A 189 -10.07 -12.81 -15.26
CA VAL A 189 -9.58 -14.12 -14.87
C VAL A 189 -9.98 -14.38 -13.43
N SER A 190 -10.83 -15.36 -13.19
CA SER A 190 -11.32 -15.67 -11.84
C SER A 190 -10.55 -16.82 -11.20
N GLY A 191 -10.33 -16.71 -9.90
CA GLY A 191 -9.70 -17.72 -9.04
C GLY A 191 -8.17 -17.74 -9.13
N ALA A 192 -7.55 -18.44 -8.18
CA ALA A 192 -6.10 -18.62 -8.13
C ALA A 192 -5.65 -19.62 -9.19
N GLN A 193 -5.63 -19.17 -10.44
CA GLN A 193 -5.17 -19.96 -11.59
C GLN A 193 -3.67 -20.26 -11.47
N PRO A 194 -3.20 -21.38 -12.10
CA PRO A 194 -1.77 -21.65 -12.23
C PRO A 194 -1.03 -20.52 -12.95
N TYR A 195 0.25 -20.35 -12.63
CA TYR A 195 1.12 -19.34 -13.26
C TYR A 195 1.08 -19.39 -14.79
N GLU A 196 1.01 -20.56 -15.38
CA GLU A 196 1.01 -20.80 -16.83
C GLU A 196 -0.17 -20.11 -17.54
N VAL A 197 -1.32 -19.98 -16.87
CA VAL A 197 -2.49 -19.25 -17.39
C VAL A 197 -2.18 -17.76 -17.50
N PHE A 198 -1.58 -17.18 -16.46
CA PHE A 198 -1.14 -15.78 -16.47
C PHE A 198 -0.06 -15.56 -17.53
N LYS A 199 0.94 -16.43 -17.55
CA LYS A 199 2.04 -16.35 -18.51
C LYS A 199 1.52 -16.31 -19.95
N ALA A 200 0.64 -17.23 -20.34
CA ALA A 200 0.10 -17.29 -21.69
C ALA A 200 -0.63 -16.00 -22.08
N LYS A 201 -1.42 -15.41 -21.15
CA LYS A 201 -2.14 -14.16 -21.40
C LYS A 201 -1.20 -12.96 -21.48
N LEU A 202 -0.23 -12.87 -20.59
CA LEU A 202 0.77 -11.79 -20.59
C LEU A 202 1.61 -11.81 -21.85
N ASP A 203 2.11 -12.98 -22.25
CA ASP A 203 2.92 -13.14 -23.45
C ASP A 203 2.12 -12.77 -24.72
N ALA A 204 0.85 -13.17 -24.80
CA ALA A 204 -0.02 -12.78 -25.90
C ALA A 204 -0.25 -11.26 -25.99
N LEU A 205 -0.50 -10.60 -24.85
CA LEU A 205 -0.67 -9.15 -24.79
C LEU A 205 0.63 -8.40 -25.14
N LEU A 206 1.78 -8.92 -24.71
CA LEU A 206 3.09 -8.34 -25.01
C LEU A 206 3.50 -8.48 -26.47
N ALA A 207 3.05 -9.56 -27.14
CA ALA A 207 3.32 -9.80 -28.57
C ALA A 207 2.37 -9.02 -29.50
N ALA A 208 1.21 -8.57 -29.02
CA ALA A 208 0.24 -7.85 -29.83
C ALA A 208 0.70 -6.43 -30.13
N PRO A 209 0.47 -5.87 -31.34
CA PRO A 209 0.78 -4.48 -31.67
C PRO A 209 0.13 -3.51 -30.66
N ARG A 210 0.82 -2.38 -30.46
CA ARG A 210 0.30 -1.27 -29.66
C ARG A 210 -0.67 -0.43 -30.47
#